data_ce82a77628094e4d9882078be9da78f1
#
_entry.id   ce82a77628094e4d9882078be9da78f1
#
_cell.length_a   1.000
_cell.length_b   1.000
_cell.length_c   1.000
_cell.angle_alpha   90.00
_cell.angle_beta   90.00
_cell.angle_gamma   90.00
#
_symmetry.space_group_name_H-M   'P 1'
#
loop_
_entity.id
_entity.type
_entity.pdbx_description
1 polymer ?
#
loop_
_entity_poly.entity_id
_entity_poly.type
_entity_poly.pdbx_seq_one_letter_code
_entity_poly.pdbx_strand_id
1 'polypeptide(L)'
;MQKAFFALVFFASALHLQAQTNPAITQWLINTTDLKGRHYVQGNSTPIQDNVLANAQLVQYSDNWVYVKATGIPAYITGPFLDGNPSIATAQTGFFKVPLQPVANTGTFTPTSGGNIGVFINGAALFDYRDGV
;
A
#
# COMPACT_ATOMS: atom_id res chain seq x y z
N MET A 1 51.06 45.02 12.90
CA MET A 1 50.61 43.91 12.07
C MET A 1 49.40 43.27 12.76
N GLN A 2 48.20 43.62 12.31
CA GLN A 2 46.95 43.16 12.89
C GLN A 2 46.48 41.92 12.08
N LYS A 3 46.44 40.77 12.73
CA LYS A 3 45.95 39.53 12.09
C LYS A 3 44.41 39.47 12.20
N ALA A 4 43.75 39.66 11.08
CA ALA A 4 42.29 39.47 10.99
C ALA A 4 42.00 37.97 11.03
N PHE A 5 41.24 37.54 12.04
CA PHE A 5 40.68 36.19 12.14
C PHE A 5 39.36 36.15 11.37
N PHE A 6 39.32 35.47 10.24
CA PHE A 6 38.09 35.21 9.53
C PHE A 6 37.40 34.01 10.18
N ALA A 7 36.30 34.25 10.92
CA ALA A 7 35.44 33.21 11.42
C ALA A 7 34.50 32.77 10.29
N LEU A 8 34.71 31.58 9.75
CA LEU A 8 33.81 30.93 8.78
C LEU A 8 32.62 30.34 9.54
N VAL A 9 31.50 31.02 9.52
CA VAL A 9 30.23 30.51 10.08
C VAL A 9 29.64 29.51 9.09
N PHE A 10 29.78 28.22 9.40
CA PHE A 10 29.09 27.16 8.71
C PHE A 10 27.58 27.21 9.09
N PHE A 11 26.75 27.74 8.23
CA PHE A 11 25.28 27.54 8.32
C PHE A 11 24.96 26.09 7.92
N ALA A 12 24.91 25.20 8.91
CA ALA A 12 24.32 23.90 8.72
C ALA A 12 22.81 24.11 8.56
N SER A 13 22.32 24.21 7.32
CA SER A 13 20.92 24.08 7.02
C SER A 13 20.48 22.66 7.38
N ALA A 14 19.89 22.50 8.57
CA ALA A 14 19.18 21.30 8.94
C ALA A 14 18.01 21.14 7.96
N LEU A 15 18.17 20.30 6.95
CA LEU A 15 17.06 19.79 6.17
C LEU A 15 16.19 19.00 7.14
N HIS A 16 15.15 19.66 7.66
CA HIS A 16 14.10 18.96 8.37
C HIS A 16 13.41 18.06 7.35
N LEU A 17 13.78 16.78 7.32
CA LEU A 17 12.96 15.72 6.79
C LEU A 17 11.67 15.76 7.60
N GLN A 18 10.68 16.49 7.10
CA GLN A 18 9.32 16.40 7.60
C GLN A 18 8.91 14.95 7.38
N ALA A 19 8.89 14.17 8.46
CA ALA A 19 8.24 12.87 8.42
C ALA A 19 6.86 13.11 7.84
N GLN A 20 6.55 12.46 6.74
CA GLN A 20 5.32 12.72 5.98
C GLN A 20 4.12 12.46 6.88
N THR A 21 3.55 13.51 7.42
CA THR A 21 2.34 13.46 8.25
C THR A 21 1.07 13.60 7.42
N ASN A 22 1.21 13.64 6.08
CA ASN A 22 0.07 13.76 5.19
C ASN A 22 -0.83 12.51 5.29
N PRO A 23 -2.14 12.67 5.57
CA PRO A 23 -3.10 11.56 5.63
C PRO A 23 -3.10 10.67 4.38
N ALA A 24 -2.80 11.23 3.21
CA ALA A 24 -2.63 10.48 1.98
C ALA A 24 -1.57 9.36 2.07
N ILE A 25 -0.63 9.48 3.00
CA ILE A 25 0.41 8.48 3.28
C ILE A 25 0.11 7.72 4.58
N THR A 26 -0.20 8.43 5.66
CA THR A 26 -0.26 7.84 7.00
C THR A 26 -1.46 6.93 7.23
N GLN A 27 -2.49 7.01 6.40
CA GLN A 27 -3.64 6.10 6.46
C GLN A 27 -3.36 4.72 5.84
N TRP A 28 -2.31 4.58 5.04
CA TRP A 28 -1.95 3.30 4.45
C TRP A 28 -1.18 2.44 5.44
N LEU A 29 -1.46 1.15 5.41
CA LEU A 29 -0.72 0.15 6.18
C LEU A 29 0.60 -0.16 5.46
N ILE A 30 1.59 0.72 5.63
CA ILE A 30 2.90 0.55 4.99
C ILE A 30 3.71 -0.46 5.79
N ASN A 31 4.27 -1.44 5.12
CA ASN A 31 5.14 -2.44 5.73
C ASN A 31 6.54 -1.85 6.00
N THR A 32 6.82 -1.54 7.25
CA THR A 32 8.10 -0.98 7.72
C THR A 32 8.93 -1.97 8.54
N THR A 33 8.43 -3.20 8.74
CA THR A 33 9.01 -4.19 9.65
C THR A 33 9.24 -5.55 8.99
N ASP A 34 9.26 -5.60 7.66
CA ASP A 34 9.39 -6.84 6.88
C ASP A 34 8.34 -7.91 7.21
N LEU A 35 7.14 -7.44 7.60
CA LEU A 35 6.03 -8.30 7.94
C LEU A 35 5.66 -9.18 6.74
N LYS A 36 5.58 -10.47 6.96
CA LYS A 36 5.23 -11.47 5.93
C LYS A 36 3.75 -11.82 5.98
N GLY A 37 3.21 -12.20 4.83
CA GLY A 37 1.90 -12.82 4.74
C GLY A 37 1.83 -14.13 5.51
N ARG A 38 0.61 -14.53 5.87
CA ARG A 38 0.35 -15.82 6.53
C ARG A 38 -0.98 -16.38 6.04
N HIS A 39 -1.06 -17.69 5.95
CA HIS A 39 -2.29 -18.35 5.56
C HIS A 39 -2.51 -19.67 6.30
N TYR A 40 -3.78 -20.08 6.40
CA TYR A 40 -4.15 -21.41 6.81
C TYR A 40 -4.39 -22.30 5.60
N VAL A 41 -4.03 -23.57 5.71
CA VAL A 41 -4.51 -24.63 4.81
C VAL A 41 -5.53 -25.50 5.53
N GLN A 42 -6.44 -26.10 4.79
CA GLN A 42 -7.45 -26.98 5.35
C GLN A 42 -6.80 -28.14 6.13
N GLY A 43 -7.27 -28.38 7.33
CA GLY A 43 -6.76 -29.44 8.22
C GLY A 43 -5.51 -29.08 9.02
N ASN A 44 -4.97 -27.86 8.85
CA ASN A 44 -3.85 -27.37 9.66
C ASN A 44 -4.29 -26.18 10.52
N SER A 45 -4.18 -26.31 11.84
CA SER A 45 -4.50 -25.26 12.81
C SER A 45 -3.36 -24.25 13.02
N THR A 46 -2.19 -24.49 12.45
CA THR A 46 -1.04 -23.59 12.54
C THR A 46 -0.90 -22.84 11.23
N PRO A 47 -0.88 -21.49 11.25
CA PRO A 47 -0.70 -20.73 10.03
C PRO A 47 0.70 -20.89 9.45
N ILE A 48 0.75 -20.96 8.13
CA ILE A 48 2.01 -21.03 7.35
C ILE A 48 2.42 -19.59 7.02
N GLN A 49 3.68 -19.25 7.23
CA GLN A 49 4.24 -17.96 6.83
C GLN A 49 4.65 -18.00 5.36
N ASP A 50 4.20 -17.00 4.60
CA ASP A 50 4.59 -16.80 3.22
C ASP A 50 5.98 -16.17 3.11
N ASN A 51 6.66 -16.40 2.00
CA ASN A 51 7.90 -15.66 1.72
C ASN A 51 7.64 -14.39 0.92
N VAL A 52 6.58 -13.67 1.28
CA VAL A 52 6.11 -12.46 0.60
C VAL A 52 5.81 -11.39 1.63
N LEU A 53 6.21 -10.15 1.34
CA LEU A 53 5.87 -8.99 2.18
C LEU A 53 4.37 -8.74 2.15
N ALA A 54 3.79 -8.53 3.31
CA ALA A 54 2.39 -8.14 3.47
C ALA A 54 2.22 -6.62 3.38
N ASN A 55 0.98 -6.18 3.18
CA ASN A 55 0.56 -4.77 3.14
C ASN A 55 1.17 -3.97 1.97
N ALA A 56 1.08 -2.64 2.04
CA ALA A 56 1.71 -1.76 1.06
C ALA A 56 3.22 -1.68 1.30
N GLN A 57 4.03 -1.75 0.26
CA GLN A 57 5.49 -1.64 0.36
C GLN A 57 5.98 -0.21 0.15
N LEU A 58 5.26 0.58 -0.63
CA LEU A 58 5.61 1.95 -0.91
C LEU A 58 4.35 2.77 -1.15
N VAL A 59 4.29 3.94 -0.54
CA VAL A 59 3.26 4.94 -0.80
C VAL A 59 3.92 6.28 -1.05
N GLN A 60 3.59 6.89 -2.17
CA GLN A 60 4.05 8.22 -2.55
C GLN A 60 2.87 9.07 -2.98
N TYR A 61 3.00 10.37 -2.97
CA TYR A 61 1.96 11.27 -3.46
C TYR A 61 2.54 12.45 -4.26
N SER A 62 1.71 13.00 -5.09
CA SER A 62 1.90 14.29 -5.77
C SER A 62 0.74 15.21 -5.41
N ASP A 63 0.64 16.38 -6.04
CA ASP A 63 -0.44 17.34 -5.76
C ASP A 63 -1.85 16.75 -5.95
N ASN A 64 -2.00 15.80 -6.86
CA ASN A 64 -3.31 15.28 -7.24
C ASN A 64 -3.50 13.77 -7.00
N TRP A 65 -2.43 13.03 -6.75
CA TRP A 65 -2.45 11.56 -6.77
C TRP A 65 -1.68 10.92 -5.63
N VAL A 66 -2.17 9.79 -5.16
CA VAL A 66 -1.43 8.83 -4.35
C VAL A 66 -1.04 7.64 -5.23
N TYR A 67 0.18 7.18 -5.09
CA TYR A 67 0.74 6.02 -5.77
C TYR A 67 1.08 4.96 -4.74
N VAL A 68 0.53 3.77 -4.90
CA VAL A 68 0.70 2.67 -3.95
C VAL A 68 1.28 1.47 -4.68
N LYS A 69 2.40 0.96 -4.15
CA LYS A 69 2.97 -0.33 -4.57
C LYS A 69 2.67 -1.37 -3.49
N ALA A 70 2.06 -2.48 -3.89
CA ALA A 70 1.67 -3.54 -2.97
C ALA A 70 1.76 -4.92 -3.62
N THR A 71 1.95 -5.94 -2.80
CA THR A 71 1.89 -7.35 -3.22
C THR A 71 0.46 -7.89 -3.28
N GLY A 72 -0.51 -7.16 -2.73
CA GLY A 72 -1.88 -7.64 -2.58
C GLY A 72 -2.09 -8.59 -1.41
N ILE A 73 -1.03 -8.96 -0.68
CA ILE A 73 -1.09 -9.87 0.47
C ILE A 73 -1.35 -9.05 1.75
N PRO A 74 -2.42 -9.34 2.51
CA PRO A 74 -2.69 -8.66 3.78
C PRO A 74 -1.80 -9.19 4.91
N ALA A 75 -1.70 -8.41 6.00
CA ALA A 75 -0.99 -8.82 7.21
C ALA A 75 -1.80 -9.79 8.10
N TYR A 76 -3.13 -9.79 7.96
CA TYR A 76 -3.97 -10.77 8.65
C TYR A 76 -3.84 -12.15 8.00
N ILE A 77 -4.17 -13.20 8.77
CA ILE A 77 -4.09 -14.58 8.28
C ILE A 77 -5.25 -14.84 7.32
N THR A 78 -4.94 -15.31 6.13
CA THR A 78 -5.92 -15.67 5.11
C THR A 78 -6.26 -17.16 5.13
N GLY A 79 -7.41 -17.56 4.54
CA GLY A 79 -7.83 -18.95 4.51
C GLY A 79 -8.20 -19.55 5.86
N PRO A 80 -8.46 -20.88 5.94
CA PRO A 80 -8.62 -21.74 4.78
C PRO A 80 -9.90 -21.39 4.01
N PHE A 81 -9.85 -21.46 2.69
CA PHE A 81 -11.03 -21.23 1.85
C PHE A 81 -11.85 -22.52 1.78
N LEU A 82 -13.06 -22.50 2.37
CA LEU A 82 -13.91 -23.68 2.53
C LEU A 82 -14.95 -23.86 1.40
N ASP A 83 -14.91 -22.99 0.42
CA ASP A 83 -15.77 -22.98 -0.76
C ASP A 83 -15.30 -23.95 -1.86
N GLY A 84 -14.29 -24.77 -1.57
CA GLY A 84 -13.69 -25.69 -2.53
C GLY A 84 -12.62 -25.05 -3.43
N ASN A 85 -12.34 -23.76 -3.27
CA ASN A 85 -11.26 -23.11 -4.00
C ASN A 85 -9.89 -23.57 -3.43
N PRO A 86 -9.07 -24.28 -4.21
CA PRO A 86 -7.76 -24.75 -3.76
C PRO A 86 -6.69 -23.64 -3.76
N SER A 87 -7.02 -22.48 -4.33
CA SER A 87 -6.06 -21.40 -4.52
C SER A 87 -5.83 -20.64 -3.22
N ILE A 88 -4.57 -20.36 -2.95
CA ILE A 88 -4.16 -19.42 -1.90
C ILE A 88 -3.78 -18.08 -2.54
N ALA A 89 -3.85 -17.01 -1.77
CA ALA A 89 -3.42 -15.69 -2.25
C ALA A 89 -1.93 -15.73 -2.63
N THR A 90 -1.60 -15.26 -3.82
CA THR A 90 -0.24 -15.15 -4.33
C THR A 90 0.15 -13.68 -4.51
N ALA A 91 1.43 -13.39 -4.37
CA ALA A 91 1.94 -12.04 -4.56
C ALA A 91 1.68 -11.52 -5.97
N GLN A 92 1.17 -10.31 -6.03
CA GLN A 92 0.99 -9.55 -7.26
C GLN A 92 2.00 -8.40 -7.32
N THR A 93 2.25 -7.86 -8.50
CA THR A 93 2.98 -6.61 -8.66
C THR A 93 1.96 -5.49 -8.81
N GLY A 94 1.27 -5.20 -7.71
CA GLY A 94 0.23 -4.16 -7.68
C GLY A 94 0.84 -2.76 -7.69
N PHE A 95 0.39 -1.93 -8.62
CA PHE A 95 0.68 -0.50 -8.65
C PHE A 95 -0.62 0.27 -8.87
N PHE A 96 -1.04 1.00 -7.86
CA PHE A 96 -2.30 1.74 -7.87
C PHE A 96 -2.05 3.23 -7.91
N LYS A 97 -2.88 3.94 -8.64
CA LYS A 97 -2.93 5.39 -8.71
C LYS A 97 -4.33 5.85 -8.27
N VAL A 98 -4.39 6.55 -7.15
CA VAL A 98 -5.65 6.96 -6.51
C VAL A 98 -5.72 8.49 -6.47
N PRO A 99 -6.83 9.13 -6.87
CA PRO A 99 -6.94 10.58 -6.80
C PRO A 99 -7.03 11.04 -5.34
N LEU A 100 -6.33 12.13 -5.00
CA LEU A 100 -6.41 12.76 -3.68
C LEU A 100 -7.75 13.46 -3.45
N GLN A 101 -8.34 13.98 -4.50
CA GLN A 101 -9.63 14.68 -4.47
C GLN A 101 -10.56 14.05 -5.51
N PRO A 102 -11.21 12.92 -5.17
CA PRO A 102 -12.15 12.30 -6.09
C PRO A 102 -13.39 13.19 -6.26
N VAL A 103 -13.84 13.34 -7.49
CA VAL A 103 -15.06 14.06 -7.84
C VAL A 103 -16.19 13.07 -8.07
N ALA A 104 -17.34 13.31 -7.43
CA ALA A 104 -18.51 12.48 -7.64
C ALA A 104 -19.00 12.59 -9.09
N ASN A 105 -19.40 11.46 -9.66
CA ASN A 105 -20.09 11.47 -10.96
C ASN A 105 -21.52 12.00 -10.77
N THR A 106 -21.81 13.13 -11.39
CA THR A 106 -23.14 13.75 -11.38
C THR A 106 -23.96 13.43 -12.64
N GLY A 107 -23.40 12.70 -13.56
CA GLY A 107 -24.03 12.29 -14.82
C GLY A 107 -24.67 10.91 -14.76
N THR A 108 -24.84 10.30 -15.92
CA THR A 108 -25.33 8.93 -16.04
C THR A 108 -24.35 7.95 -15.40
N PHE A 109 -24.88 7.00 -14.62
CA PHE A 109 -24.05 5.94 -14.04
C PHE A 109 -23.42 5.10 -15.14
N THR A 110 -22.10 4.99 -15.09
CA THR A 110 -21.36 4.10 -15.98
C THR A 110 -21.10 2.79 -15.24
N PRO A 111 -21.51 1.64 -15.79
CA PRO A 111 -21.19 0.35 -15.16
C PRO A 111 -19.69 0.17 -15.09
N THR A 112 -19.23 -0.46 -14.02
CA THR A 112 -17.82 -0.87 -13.91
C THR A 112 -17.49 -1.91 -14.97
N SER A 113 -16.26 -1.93 -15.47
CA SER A 113 -15.85 -2.79 -16.60
C SER A 113 -15.48 -4.22 -16.20
N GLY A 114 -15.64 -4.60 -14.94
CA GLY A 114 -15.05 -5.81 -14.36
C GLY A 114 -13.61 -5.57 -13.90
N GLY A 115 -13.01 -6.57 -13.27
CA GLY A 115 -11.65 -6.50 -12.75
C GLY A 115 -11.51 -5.57 -11.54
N ASN A 116 -10.35 -5.00 -11.38
CA ASN A 116 -9.99 -4.18 -10.22
C ASN A 116 -10.69 -2.81 -10.24
N ILE A 117 -11.50 -2.53 -9.24
CA ILE A 117 -12.25 -1.27 -9.07
C ILE A 117 -11.76 -0.41 -7.89
N GLY A 118 -10.82 -0.91 -7.10
CA GLY A 118 -10.29 -0.18 -5.97
C GLY A 118 -9.13 -0.90 -5.29
N VAL A 119 -8.61 -0.28 -4.23
CA VAL A 119 -7.56 -0.83 -3.40
C VAL A 119 -7.83 -0.52 -1.94
N PHE A 120 -7.67 -1.50 -1.07
CA PHE A 120 -7.74 -1.32 0.37
C PHE A 120 -6.45 -0.69 0.91
N ILE A 121 -6.52 -0.11 2.10
CA ILE A 121 -5.38 0.56 2.74
C ILE A 121 -4.18 -0.36 3.02
N ASN A 122 -4.39 -1.67 3.03
CA ASN A 122 -3.34 -2.69 3.10
C ASN A 122 -2.77 -3.08 1.73
N GLY A 123 -3.23 -2.46 0.65
CA GLY A 123 -2.76 -2.75 -0.70
C GLY A 123 -3.42 -3.94 -1.38
N ALA A 124 -4.39 -4.60 -0.75
CA ALA A 124 -5.18 -5.63 -1.42
C ALA A 124 -6.14 -5.00 -2.44
N ALA A 125 -6.25 -5.60 -3.60
CA ALA A 125 -7.15 -5.13 -4.64
C ALA A 125 -8.62 -5.41 -4.28
N LEU A 126 -9.51 -4.48 -4.61
CA LEU A 126 -10.95 -4.67 -4.59
C LEU A 126 -11.43 -4.91 -6.01
N PHE A 127 -12.01 -6.07 -6.24
CA PHE A 127 -12.53 -6.46 -7.54
C PHE A 127 -14.02 -6.16 -7.69
N ASP A 128 -14.46 -5.99 -8.93
CA ASP A 128 -15.88 -5.92 -9.30
C ASP A 128 -16.56 -7.27 -8.98
N TYR A 129 -17.85 -7.24 -8.65
CA TYR A 129 -18.65 -8.45 -8.43
C TYR A 129 -18.72 -9.39 -9.65
N ARG A 130 -18.36 -8.90 -10.83
CA ARG A 130 -18.31 -9.66 -12.10
C ARG A 130 -16.94 -10.25 -12.38
N ASP A 131 -15.97 -10.09 -11.46
CA ASP A 131 -14.67 -10.69 -11.61
C ASP A 131 -14.76 -12.20 -11.34
N GLY A 132 -14.23 -13.01 -12.25
CA GLY A 132 -14.32 -14.48 -12.15
C GLY A 132 -15.56 -15.12 -12.76
N VAL A 133 -16.33 -14.39 -13.57
CA VAL A 133 -17.46 -14.94 -14.36
C VAL A 133 -17.00 -15.30 -15.76
#